data_d2af4390d8fe95b5113d15dbbcfdf0f0
#
_entry.id   d2af4390d8fe95b5113d15dbbcfdf0f0
#
_cell.length_a   1.000
_cell.length_b   1.000
_cell.length_c   1.000
_cell.angle_alpha   90.00
_cell.angle_beta   90.00
_cell.angle_gamma   90.00
#
_symmetry.space_group_name_H-M   'P 1'
#
loop_
_entity.id
_entity.type
_entity.pdbx_description
1 polymer ?
#
loop_
_entity_poly.entity_id
_entity_poly.type
_entity_poly.pdbx_seq_one_letter_code
_entity_poly.pdbx_strand_id
1 'polypeptide(L)' 'MKEETRYSREVLLKDPQFAGYQPDFLAVVLHKPFYTLAEARAAVKAFWKE' A
#
# COMPACT_ATOMS: atom_id res chain seq x y z
N MET A 1 -7.81 21.34 6.83
CA MET A 1 -6.95 20.41 6.57
C MET A 1 -7.35 19.09 7.02
N LYS A 2 -7.10 18.09 6.26
CA LYS A 2 -7.41 16.82 6.63
C LYS A 2 -6.30 16.07 7.12
N GLU A 3 -6.48 15.25 8.11
CA GLU A 3 -5.46 14.43 8.59
C GLU A 3 -5.49 13.18 7.85
N GLU A 4 -4.36 12.66 7.49
CA GLU A 4 -4.29 11.41 6.77
C GLU A 4 -4.09 10.29 7.73
N THR A 5 -4.93 9.28 7.63
CA THR A 5 -4.83 8.11 8.48
C THR A 5 -3.73 7.21 7.96
N ARG A 6 -2.87 6.77 8.85
CA ARG A 6 -1.81 5.87 8.48
C ARG A 6 -2.20 4.46 8.82
N TYR A 7 -1.91 3.56 7.91
CA TYR A 7 -2.25 2.15 8.10
C TYR A 7 -0.96 1.35 8.14
N SER A 8 -0.94 0.31 8.94
CA SER A 8 0.22 -0.57 8.96
C SER A 8 0.26 -1.34 7.65
N ARG A 9 1.46 -1.79 7.27
CA ARG A 9 1.57 -2.53 6.03
C ARG A 9 0.75 -3.81 6.09
N GLU A 10 0.61 -4.41 7.26
CA GLU A 10 -0.19 -5.61 7.38
C GLU A 10 -1.64 -5.35 7.04
N VAL A 11 -2.16 -4.23 7.50
CA VAL A 11 -3.52 -3.85 7.19
C VAL A 11 -3.69 -3.62 5.71
N LEU A 12 -2.71 -2.97 5.10
CA LEU A 12 -2.77 -2.68 3.67
C LEU A 12 -2.71 -3.95 2.85
N LEU A 13 -1.94 -4.92 3.29
CA LEU A 13 -1.85 -6.18 2.57
C LEU A 13 -3.19 -6.88 2.53
N LYS A 14 -4.04 -6.62 3.51
CA LYS A 14 -5.34 -7.25 3.58
C LYS A 14 -6.45 -6.34 3.08
N ASP A 15 -6.11 -5.13 2.67
CA ASP A 15 -7.09 -4.15 2.25
C ASP A 15 -7.69 -4.56 0.91
N PRO A 16 -9.01 -4.50 0.77
CA PRO A 16 -9.65 -4.87 -0.51
C PRO A 16 -9.18 -4.02 -1.69
N GLN A 17 -8.73 -2.79 -1.44
CA GLN A 17 -8.26 -1.96 -2.52
C GLN A 17 -7.02 -2.53 -3.17
N PHE A 18 -6.27 -3.33 -2.42
CA PHE A 18 -5.05 -3.92 -2.95
C PHE A 18 -5.19 -5.43 -3.15
N ALA A 19 -6.41 -5.92 -3.10
CA ALA A 19 -6.63 -7.36 -3.22
C ALA A 19 -6.26 -7.91 -4.59
N GLY A 20 -6.22 -7.03 -5.58
CA GLY A 20 -5.86 -7.47 -6.93
C GLY A 20 -4.38 -7.72 -7.11
N TYR A 21 -3.56 -7.35 -6.13
CA TYR A 21 -2.12 -7.54 -6.22
C TYR A 21 -1.71 -8.74 -5.38
N GLN A 22 -0.61 -9.34 -5.74
CA GLN A 22 -0.13 -10.48 -4.99
C GLN A 22 0.49 -10.01 -3.69
N PRO A 23 0.32 -10.78 -2.61
CA PRO A 23 0.88 -10.38 -1.32
C PRO A 23 2.40 -10.19 -1.35
N ASP A 24 3.09 -11.03 -2.11
CA ASP A 24 4.54 -10.91 -2.20
C ASP A 24 4.93 -9.58 -2.82
N PHE A 25 4.21 -9.18 -3.86
CA PHE A 25 4.48 -7.92 -4.52
C PHE A 25 4.26 -6.76 -3.56
N LEU A 26 3.14 -6.77 -2.84
CA LEU A 26 2.84 -5.71 -1.90
C LEU A 26 3.85 -5.67 -0.77
N ALA A 27 4.30 -6.83 -0.32
CA ALA A 27 5.26 -6.88 0.76
C ALA A 27 6.57 -6.24 0.36
N VAL A 28 6.94 -6.36 -0.90
CA VAL A 28 8.17 -5.76 -1.39
C VAL A 28 7.98 -4.26 -1.57
N VAL A 29 6.84 -3.86 -2.12
CA VAL A 29 6.58 -2.46 -2.40
C VAL A 29 6.37 -1.67 -1.12
N LEU A 30 5.60 -2.22 -0.20
CA LEU A 30 5.29 -1.53 1.04
C LEU A 30 6.31 -1.93 2.10
N HIS A 31 7.48 -1.36 2.00
CA HIS A 31 8.57 -1.76 2.90
C HIS A 31 8.63 -0.94 4.18
N LYS A 32 7.84 0.13 4.28
CA LYS A 32 7.80 0.90 5.51
C LYS A 32 6.73 0.34 6.43
N PRO A 33 6.84 0.57 7.73
CA PRO A 33 5.86 0.02 8.66
C PRO A 33 4.48 0.64 8.53
N PHE A 34 4.41 1.89 8.12
CA PHE A 34 3.14 2.58 7.99
C PHE A 34 3.09 3.39 6.71
N TYR A 35 1.88 3.49 6.16
CA TYR A 35 1.65 4.27 4.96
C TYR A 35 0.28 4.90 5.05
N THR A 36 0.12 6.10 4.45
CA THR A 36 -1.24 6.57 4.19
C THR A 36 -1.71 5.88 2.92
N LEU A 37 -3.01 5.94 2.66
CA LEU A 37 -3.52 5.33 1.43
C LEU A 37 -2.90 5.96 0.21
N ALA A 38 -2.72 7.28 0.24
CA ALA A 38 -2.12 7.95 -0.92
C ALA A 38 -0.69 7.48 -1.14
N GLU A 39 0.06 7.31 -0.07
CA GLU A 39 1.43 6.85 -0.18
C GLU A 39 1.49 5.42 -0.69
N ALA A 40 0.60 4.57 -0.18
CA ALA A 40 0.58 3.18 -0.59
C ALA A 40 0.23 3.06 -2.06
N ARG A 41 -0.75 3.83 -2.52
CA ARG A 41 -1.12 3.79 -3.91
C ARG A 41 -0.01 4.29 -4.80
N ALA A 42 0.67 5.34 -4.38
CA ALA A 42 1.77 5.87 -5.16
C ALA A 42 2.90 4.85 -5.25
N ALA A 43 3.17 4.16 -4.16
CA ALA A 43 4.23 3.16 -4.15
C ALA A 43 3.90 2.00 -5.10
N VAL A 44 2.65 1.53 -5.03
CA VAL A 44 2.24 0.43 -5.90
C VAL A 44 2.30 0.86 -7.36
N LYS A 45 1.82 2.06 -7.65
CA LYS A 45 1.80 2.54 -9.01
C LYS A 45 3.20 2.70 -9.57
N ALA A 46 4.14 3.10 -8.72
CA ALA A 46 5.50 3.29 -9.17
C ALA A 46 6.16 1.97 -9.58
N PHE A 47 5.77 0.88 -8.94
CA PHE A 47 6.36 -0.41 -9.25
C PHE A 47 5.54 -1.25 -10.20
N TRP A 48 4.26 -0.97 -10.31
CA TRP A 48 3.38 -1.77 -11.17
C TRP A 48 3.48 -1.24 -12.59
N LYS A 49 3.88 -2.08 -13.51
CA LYS A 49 4.00 -1.65 -14.86
C LYS A 49 3.04 -2.42 -15.70
N GLU A 50 2.34 -1.73 -16.53
CA GLU A 50 1.35 -2.39 -17.35
C GLU A 50 1.84 -2.71 -18.71
#